data_ee62f712052b60bc9248f923887aa798
#
_entry.id   ee62f712052b60bc9248f923887aa798
#
_cell.length_a   1.000
_cell.length_b   1.000
_cell.length_c   1.000
_cell.angle_alpha   90.00
_cell.angle_beta   90.00
_cell.angle_gamma   90.00
#
_symmetry.space_group_name_H-M   'P 1'
#
loop_
_entity.id
_entity.type
_entity.pdbx_description
1 polymer ?
#
loop_
_entity_poly.entity_id
_entity_poly.type
_entity_poly.pdbx_seq_one_letter_code
_entity_poly.pdbx_strand_id
1 'polypeptide(L)'
;MANYECATRTNCFRVKDPEAFRKFMSRVYGGCKLEVWEEKDAAGNIQFGFGCYDGISGYEPESPETADDDCDYGYDEFLEVLQQHIAEDDAVIILECGHEKLRYITASAIIVTSKDIESLDVCDIAASRAAVLLNNPSWCTKCDY
;
A
#
# COMPACT_ATOMS: atom_id res chain seq x y z
N MET A 1 7.15 -23.33 12.68
CA MET A 1 7.52 -22.01 12.17
C MET A 1 6.26 -21.17 12.03
N ALA A 2 6.26 -19.99 12.61
CA ALA A 2 5.11 -19.10 12.47
C ALA A 2 5.19 -18.38 11.13
N ASN A 3 4.07 -18.33 10.41
CA ASN A 3 3.97 -17.64 9.13
C ASN A 3 3.06 -16.44 9.25
N TYR A 4 3.56 -15.29 8.82
CA TYR A 4 2.73 -14.11 8.66
C TYR A 4 1.94 -14.24 7.37
N GLU A 5 0.62 -14.12 7.47
CA GLU A 5 -0.27 -14.15 6.32
C GLU A 5 -0.97 -12.79 6.23
N CYS A 6 -1.04 -12.22 5.05
CA CYS A 6 -1.68 -10.92 4.87
C CYS A 6 -2.39 -10.81 3.53
N ALA A 7 -3.25 -9.81 3.45
CA ALA A 7 -3.91 -9.41 2.23
C ALA A 7 -3.76 -7.89 2.10
N THR A 8 -3.47 -7.45 0.90
CA THR A 8 -3.30 -6.05 0.56
C THR A 8 -4.26 -5.69 -0.56
N ARG A 9 -4.94 -4.57 -0.43
CA ARG A 9 -5.76 -4.03 -1.53
C ARG A 9 -5.87 -2.52 -1.42
N THR A 10 -6.20 -1.88 -2.54
CA THR A 10 -6.37 -0.43 -2.60
C THR A 10 -7.83 -0.03 -2.85
N ASN A 11 -8.11 1.26 -2.64
CA ASN A 11 -9.29 1.92 -3.20
C ASN A 11 -9.14 2.03 -4.72
N CYS A 12 -10.19 2.52 -5.38
CA CYS A 12 -10.12 2.92 -6.78
C CYS A 12 -9.57 4.35 -6.85
N PHE A 13 -8.63 4.58 -7.75
CA PHE A 13 -7.95 5.86 -7.88
C PHE A 13 -7.65 6.18 -9.34
N ARG A 14 -7.44 7.47 -9.63
CA ARG A 14 -7.08 7.94 -10.98
C ARG A 14 -5.58 8.16 -11.09
N VAL A 15 -5.06 7.96 -12.28
CA VAL A 15 -3.64 8.15 -12.59
C VAL A 15 -3.49 9.21 -13.67
N LYS A 16 -2.29 9.77 -13.79
CA LYS A 16 -1.98 10.79 -14.79
C LYS A 16 -2.00 10.22 -16.21
N ASP A 17 -1.43 9.03 -16.39
CA ASP A 17 -1.32 8.35 -17.69
C ASP A 17 -1.64 6.87 -17.52
N PRO A 18 -2.85 6.42 -17.92
CA PRO A 18 -3.23 5.02 -17.80
C PRO A 18 -2.29 4.03 -18.48
N GLU A 19 -1.79 4.36 -19.68
CA GLU A 19 -0.87 3.48 -20.41
C GLU A 19 0.45 3.27 -19.65
N ALA A 20 1.04 4.35 -19.15
CA ALA A 20 2.27 4.29 -18.38
C ALA A 20 2.06 3.52 -17.08
N PHE A 21 0.92 3.70 -16.44
CA PHE A 21 0.59 3.00 -15.20
C PHE A 21 0.42 1.51 -15.43
N ARG A 22 -0.26 1.10 -16.51
CA ARG A 22 -0.40 -0.32 -16.87
C ARG A 22 0.95 -0.98 -17.08
N LYS A 23 1.86 -0.30 -17.77
CA LYS A 23 3.22 -0.80 -18.01
C LYS A 23 3.98 -0.96 -16.69
N PHE A 24 3.87 0.01 -15.80
CA PHE A 24 4.52 -0.07 -14.50
C PHE A 24 3.97 -1.25 -13.70
N MET A 25 2.65 -1.38 -13.58
CA MET A 25 2.04 -2.45 -12.79
C MET A 25 2.33 -3.84 -13.33
N SER A 26 2.61 -3.97 -14.64
CA SER A 26 3.01 -5.26 -15.22
C SER A 26 4.35 -5.76 -14.70
N ARG A 27 5.16 -4.88 -14.12
CA ARG A 27 6.48 -5.20 -13.56
C ARG A 27 6.47 -5.38 -12.05
N VAL A 28 5.35 -5.10 -11.40
CA VAL A 28 5.19 -5.23 -9.95
C VAL A 28 4.91 -6.69 -9.59
N TYR A 29 5.52 -7.15 -8.51
CA TYR A 29 5.35 -8.52 -8.04
C TYR A 29 5.21 -8.57 -6.51
N GLY A 30 4.69 -9.68 -6.01
CA GLY A 30 4.52 -9.90 -4.60
C GLY A 30 4.60 -11.38 -4.24
N GLY A 31 4.19 -11.70 -3.02
CA GLY A 31 4.18 -13.09 -2.53
C GLY A 31 3.25 -14.00 -3.33
N CYS A 32 2.14 -13.45 -3.81
CA CYS A 32 1.21 -14.13 -4.70
C CYS A 32 0.99 -13.28 -5.94
N LYS A 33 0.12 -13.77 -6.85
CA LYS A 33 -0.19 -13.05 -8.06
C LYS A 33 -0.82 -11.69 -7.74
N LEU A 34 -0.24 -10.64 -8.29
CA LEU A 34 -0.81 -9.29 -8.22
C LEU A 34 -2.05 -9.23 -9.10
N GLU A 35 -3.14 -8.73 -8.54
CA GLU A 35 -4.37 -8.46 -9.28
C GLU A 35 -4.50 -6.96 -9.48
N VAL A 36 -4.76 -6.55 -10.72
CA VAL A 36 -5.01 -5.15 -11.08
C VAL A 36 -6.36 -5.10 -11.77
N TRP A 37 -7.22 -4.19 -11.32
CA TRP A 37 -8.53 -4.01 -11.94
C TRP A 37 -8.73 -2.58 -12.38
N GLU A 38 -9.60 -2.41 -13.35
CA GLU A 38 -9.95 -1.12 -13.92
C GLU A 38 -11.46 -0.94 -13.85
N GLU A 39 -11.89 0.24 -13.48
CA GLU A 39 -13.29 0.63 -13.47
C GLU A 39 -13.45 2.01 -14.09
N LYS A 40 -14.65 2.35 -14.49
CA LYS A 40 -14.99 3.70 -14.93
C LYS A 40 -15.88 4.34 -13.89
N ASP A 41 -15.59 5.60 -13.55
CA ASP A 41 -16.47 6.38 -12.67
C ASP A 41 -17.71 6.88 -13.45
N ALA A 42 -18.59 7.59 -12.76
CA ALA A 42 -19.82 8.09 -13.35
C ALA A 42 -19.59 9.06 -14.52
N ALA A 43 -18.43 9.71 -14.56
CA ALA A 43 -18.04 10.63 -15.63
C ALA A 43 -17.29 9.92 -16.77
N GLY A 44 -17.07 8.60 -16.66
CA GLY A 44 -16.36 7.81 -17.66
C GLY A 44 -14.85 7.81 -17.54
N ASN A 45 -14.29 8.36 -16.45
CA ASN A 45 -12.84 8.34 -16.20
C ASN A 45 -12.41 6.96 -15.73
N ILE A 46 -11.24 6.52 -16.19
CA ILE A 46 -10.65 5.24 -15.79
C ILE A 46 -10.10 5.35 -14.38
N GLN A 47 -10.48 4.42 -13.52
CA GLN A 47 -9.92 4.25 -12.18
C GLN A 47 -9.27 2.88 -12.07
N PHE A 48 -8.19 2.82 -11.32
CA PHE A 48 -7.45 1.58 -11.07
C PHE A 48 -7.54 1.19 -9.61
N GLY A 49 -7.42 -0.10 -9.37
CA GLY A 49 -7.17 -0.64 -8.05
C GLY A 49 -6.27 -1.85 -8.20
N PHE A 50 -5.62 -2.26 -7.13
CA PHE A 50 -4.80 -3.46 -7.13
C PHE A 50 -4.81 -4.12 -5.76
N GLY A 51 -4.41 -5.39 -5.75
CA GLY A 51 -4.31 -6.14 -4.51
C GLY A 51 -3.47 -7.40 -4.69
N CYS A 52 -3.06 -7.98 -3.58
CA CYS A 52 -2.19 -9.13 -3.57
C CYS A 52 -2.27 -9.82 -2.20
N TYR A 53 -2.27 -11.15 -2.19
CA TYR A 53 -2.02 -11.90 -0.97
C TYR A 53 -0.53 -11.95 -0.70
N ASP A 54 -0.15 -11.96 0.57
CA ASP A 54 1.24 -12.01 1.05
C ASP A 54 2.08 -10.78 0.69
N GLY A 55 1.40 -9.69 0.30
CA GLY A 55 2.02 -8.38 0.15
C GLY A 55 2.74 -8.17 -1.17
N ILE A 56 3.03 -6.91 -1.44
CA ILE A 56 3.81 -6.49 -2.61
C ILE A 56 5.28 -6.43 -2.21
N SER A 57 6.14 -7.05 -3.00
CA SER A 57 7.58 -7.10 -2.73
C SER A 57 8.36 -5.97 -3.41
N GLY A 58 7.98 -5.61 -4.62
CA GLY A 58 8.69 -4.60 -5.39
C GLY A 58 8.32 -4.66 -6.85
N TYR A 59 9.23 -4.21 -7.71
CA TYR A 59 9.01 -4.21 -9.15
C TYR A 59 10.31 -4.48 -9.89
N GLU A 60 10.18 -4.95 -11.14
CA GLU A 60 11.31 -5.19 -12.01
C GLU A 60 11.66 -3.93 -12.81
N PRO A 61 12.93 -3.68 -13.12
CA PRO A 61 13.30 -2.57 -14.02
C PRO A 61 12.73 -2.82 -15.43
N GLU A 62 12.60 -1.75 -16.21
CA GLU A 62 12.04 -1.84 -17.56
C GLU A 62 12.82 -2.80 -18.45
N SER A 63 14.15 -2.82 -18.29
CA SER A 63 15.02 -3.77 -18.99
C SER A 63 16.31 -3.96 -18.19
N PRO A 64 17.05 -5.06 -18.41
CA PRO A 64 18.35 -5.23 -17.74
C PRO A 64 19.33 -4.11 -18.06
N GLU A 65 19.18 -3.46 -19.19
CA GLU A 65 20.06 -2.37 -19.65
C GLU A 65 19.78 -1.06 -18.91
N THR A 66 18.52 -0.86 -18.47
CA THR A 66 18.11 0.33 -17.72
C THR A 66 18.13 0.13 -16.21
N ALA A 67 18.50 -1.08 -15.76
CA ALA A 67 18.57 -1.39 -14.35
C ALA A 67 19.64 -0.54 -13.68
N ASP A 68 19.27 0.04 -12.53
CA ASP A 68 20.18 0.83 -11.70
C ASP A 68 20.65 -0.05 -10.55
N ASP A 69 21.95 -0.35 -10.51
CA ASP A 69 22.54 -1.19 -9.47
C ASP A 69 22.43 -0.57 -8.07
N ASP A 70 22.25 0.75 -7.98
CA ASP A 70 22.08 1.46 -6.72
C ASP A 70 20.62 1.48 -6.25
N CYS A 71 19.67 1.01 -7.08
CA CYS A 71 18.25 0.95 -6.73
C CYS A 71 17.87 -0.46 -6.26
N ASP A 72 17.19 -0.54 -5.13
CA ASP A 72 16.77 -1.82 -4.56
C ASP A 72 15.53 -2.41 -5.23
N TYR A 73 14.76 -1.58 -5.95
CA TYR A 73 13.49 -1.98 -6.58
C TYR A 73 12.53 -2.68 -5.61
N GLY A 74 12.60 -2.31 -4.34
CA GLY A 74 11.79 -2.87 -3.28
C GLY A 74 10.45 -2.16 -3.08
N TYR A 75 9.85 -2.42 -1.92
CA TYR A 75 8.53 -1.87 -1.62
C TYR A 75 8.53 -0.34 -1.48
N ASP A 76 9.55 0.21 -0.81
CA ASP A 76 9.63 1.66 -0.65
C ASP A 76 9.81 2.37 -1.98
N GLU A 77 10.63 1.80 -2.86
CA GLU A 77 10.83 2.31 -4.21
C GLU A 77 9.56 2.17 -5.05
N PHE A 78 8.80 1.08 -4.85
CA PHE A 78 7.49 0.92 -5.47
C PHE A 78 6.55 2.06 -5.08
N LEU A 79 6.50 2.43 -3.81
CA LEU A 79 5.65 3.53 -3.34
C LEU A 79 6.05 4.87 -3.98
N GLU A 80 7.35 5.11 -4.12
CA GLU A 80 7.86 6.33 -4.76
C GLU A 80 7.46 6.42 -6.23
N VAL A 81 7.54 5.31 -6.96
CA VAL A 81 7.12 5.27 -8.37
C VAL A 81 5.60 5.40 -8.47
N LEU A 82 4.87 4.70 -7.61
CA LEU A 82 3.41 4.82 -7.55
C LEU A 82 2.99 6.28 -7.37
N GLN A 83 3.67 6.99 -6.49
CA GLN A 83 3.42 8.41 -6.24
C GLN A 83 3.51 9.27 -7.50
N GLN A 84 4.45 8.94 -8.38
CA GLN A 84 4.62 9.67 -9.65
C GLN A 84 3.46 9.46 -10.62
N HIS A 85 2.73 8.36 -10.48
CA HIS A 85 1.63 8.00 -11.38
C HIS A 85 0.28 8.55 -10.93
N ILE A 86 0.11 8.91 -9.68
CA ILE A 86 -1.18 9.31 -9.12
C ILE A 86 -1.60 10.67 -9.61
N ALA A 87 -2.88 10.83 -9.99
CA ALA A 87 -3.45 12.13 -10.33
C ALA A 87 -3.31 13.10 -9.14
N GLU A 88 -3.04 14.38 -9.43
CA GLU A 88 -2.73 15.36 -8.39
C GLU A 88 -3.86 15.60 -7.37
N ASP A 89 -5.09 15.33 -7.76
CA ASP A 89 -6.27 15.52 -6.91
C ASP A 89 -6.83 14.21 -6.35
N ASP A 90 -6.03 13.14 -6.37
CA ASP A 90 -6.47 11.83 -5.90
C ASP A 90 -5.44 11.21 -4.96
N ALA A 91 -5.84 10.10 -4.33
CA ALA A 91 -4.99 9.38 -3.39
C ALA A 91 -5.17 7.88 -3.54
N VAL A 92 -4.10 7.12 -3.31
CA VAL A 92 -4.16 5.68 -3.14
C VAL A 92 -4.12 5.38 -1.65
N ILE A 93 -5.04 4.56 -1.20
CA ILE A 93 -5.03 4.02 0.16
C ILE A 93 -4.74 2.54 0.03
N ILE A 94 -3.57 2.12 0.48
CA ILE A 94 -3.16 0.73 0.46
C ILE A 94 -3.47 0.13 1.83
N LEU A 95 -4.48 -0.72 1.87
CA LEU A 95 -4.88 -1.41 3.10
C LEU A 95 -4.14 -2.72 3.21
N GLU A 96 -3.60 -3.00 4.38
CA GLU A 96 -3.02 -4.30 4.68
C GLU A 96 -3.63 -4.85 5.97
N CYS A 97 -4.07 -6.10 5.91
CA CYS A 97 -4.59 -6.82 7.05
C CYS A 97 -3.93 -8.18 7.10
N GLY A 98 -3.39 -8.56 8.26
CA GLY A 98 -2.67 -9.81 8.36
C GLY A 98 -2.55 -10.32 9.79
N HIS A 99 -2.00 -11.51 9.91
CA HIS A 99 -1.79 -12.13 11.21
C HIS A 99 -0.68 -13.17 11.18
N GLU A 100 -0.07 -13.35 12.33
CA GLU A 100 0.77 -14.48 12.64
C GLU A 100 0.18 -15.12 13.91
N LYS A 101 -0.74 -16.07 13.73
CA LYS A 101 -1.57 -16.59 14.82
C LYS A 101 -2.26 -15.42 15.55
N LEU A 102 -2.51 -15.52 16.84
CA LEU A 102 -3.04 -14.41 17.64
C LEU A 102 -1.95 -13.52 18.24
N ARG A 103 -0.70 -13.85 17.96
CA ARG A 103 0.47 -13.14 18.46
C ARG A 103 0.58 -11.75 17.82
N TYR A 104 0.39 -11.70 16.49
CA TYR A 104 0.37 -10.45 15.74
C TYR A 104 -0.88 -10.39 14.90
N ILE A 105 -1.62 -9.33 15.06
CA ILE A 105 -2.72 -8.99 14.16
C ILE A 105 -2.42 -7.59 13.67
N THR A 106 -2.26 -7.44 12.36
CA THR A 106 -1.94 -6.15 11.76
C THR A 106 -3.12 -5.62 10.98
N ALA A 107 -3.33 -4.34 11.09
CA ALA A 107 -4.27 -3.61 10.27
C ALA A 107 -3.66 -2.23 10.07
N SER A 108 -3.25 -1.93 8.85
CA SER A 108 -2.54 -0.71 8.54
C SER A 108 -2.98 -0.16 7.19
N ALA A 109 -2.64 1.09 6.95
CA ALA A 109 -2.87 1.74 5.68
C ALA A 109 -1.69 2.62 5.33
N ILE A 110 -1.36 2.66 4.04
CA ILE A 110 -0.42 3.61 3.50
C ILE A 110 -1.19 4.52 2.57
N ILE A 111 -1.11 5.82 2.81
CA ILE A 111 -1.75 6.82 1.97
C ILE A 111 -0.68 7.40 1.06
N VAL A 112 -0.91 7.35 -0.25
CA VAL A 112 0.02 7.89 -1.25
C VAL A 112 -0.72 8.95 -2.06
N THR A 113 -0.21 10.16 -2.02
CA THR A 113 -0.67 11.24 -2.90
C THR A 113 0.49 11.65 -3.80
N SER A 114 0.25 12.56 -4.73
CA SER A 114 1.33 13.04 -5.61
C SER A 114 2.47 13.73 -4.84
N LYS A 115 2.25 14.09 -3.57
CA LYS A 115 3.21 14.85 -2.76
C LYS A 115 3.62 14.14 -1.48
N ASP A 116 2.77 13.28 -0.91
CA ASP A 116 2.98 12.72 0.42
C ASP A 116 2.81 11.21 0.42
N ILE A 117 3.56 10.56 1.30
CA ILE A 117 3.39 9.14 1.63
C ILE A 117 3.32 9.06 3.15
N GLU A 118 2.20 8.53 3.67
CA GLU A 118 1.96 8.46 5.10
C GLU A 118 1.46 7.08 5.48
N SER A 119 1.98 6.54 6.60
CA SER A 119 1.57 5.25 7.13
C SER A 119 0.70 5.43 8.36
N LEU A 120 -0.36 4.64 8.45
CA LEU A 120 -1.25 4.60 9.60
C LEU A 120 -1.34 3.17 10.12
N ASP A 121 -1.27 3.02 11.45
CA ASP A 121 -1.44 1.72 12.12
C ASP A 121 -2.69 1.79 12.98
N VAL A 122 -3.59 0.81 12.85
CA VAL A 122 -4.87 0.84 13.55
C VAL A 122 -4.69 0.73 15.06
N CYS A 123 -3.74 -0.08 15.54
CA CYS A 123 -3.47 -0.19 16.97
C CYS A 123 -3.00 1.14 17.56
N ASP A 124 -2.10 1.84 16.87
CA ASP A 124 -1.61 3.14 17.31
C ASP A 124 -2.73 4.18 17.36
N ILE A 125 -3.57 4.21 16.32
CA ILE A 125 -4.71 5.14 16.25
C ILE A 125 -5.70 4.83 17.38
N ALA A 126 -6.01 3.56 17.59
CA ALA A 126 -6.93 3.15 18.64
C ALA A 126 -6.38 3.45 20.03
N ALA A 127 -5.09 3.21 20.26
CA ALA A 127 -4.44 3.50 21.54
C ALA A 127 -4.47 5.00 21.84
N SER A 128 -4.18 5.82 20.85
CA SER A 128 -4.25 7.29 20.99
C SER A 128 -5.68 7.74 21.33
N ARG A 129 -6.67 7.16 20.66
CA ARG A 129 -8.08 7.48 20.93
C ARG A 129 -8.51 7.01 22.31
N ALA A 130 -8.06 5.82 22.75
CA ALA A 130 -8.35 5.31 24.08
C ALA A 130 -7.80 6.25 25.18
N ALA A 131 -6.59 6.77 24.99
CA ALA A 131 -6.00 7.74 25.91
C ALA A 131 -6.88 8.98 26.07
N VAL A 132 -7.46 9.48 24.97
CA VAL A 132 -8.40 10.61 25.00
C VAL A 132 -9.67 10.24 25.76
N LEU A 133 -10.25 9.07 25.48
CA LEU A 133 -11.48 8.62 26.14
C LEU A 133 -11.29 8.38 27.63
N LEU A 134 -10.09 7.99 28.04
CA LEU A 134 -9.73 7.78 29.44
C LEU A 134 -9.31 9.07 30.16
N ASN A 135 -9.20 10.16 29.41
CA ASN A 135 -8.68 11.43 29.91
C ASN A 135 -7.30 11.25 30.57
N ASN A 136 -6.45 10.45 29.93
CA ASN A 136 -5.12 10.12 30.42
C ASN A 136 -4.13 10.11 29.24
N PRO A 137 -3.48 11.29 28.95
CA PRO A 137 -2.60 11.40 27.78
C PRO A 137 -1.37 10.47 27.80
N SER A 138 -0.99 9.98 28.97
CA SER A 138 0.16 9.08 29.10
C SER A 138 -0.20 7.59 29.00
N TRP A 139 -1.49 7.28 28.85
CA TRP A 139 -1.92 5.89 28.70
C TRP A 139 -1.41 5.29 27.40
N CYS A 140 -0.86 4.11 27.47
CA CYS A 140 -0.36 3.39 26.30
C CYS A 140 -0.54 1.89 26.50
N THR A 141 -0.44 1.16 25.41
CA THR A 141 -0.57 -0.31 25.39
C THR A 141 0.13 -0.88 24.16
N LYS A 142 0.10 -2.19 24.05
CA LYS A 142 0.55 -2.89 22.84
C LYS A 142 -0.45 -3.99 22.50
N CYS A 143 -0.51 -4.35 21.23
CA CYS A 143 -1.41 -5.37 20.71
C CYS A 143 -0.68 -6.62 20.22
N ASP A 144 0.61 -6.74 20.51
CA ASP A 144 1.45 -7.86 20.16
C ASP A 144 2.21 -8.39 21.38
N TYR A 145 2.84 -9.55 21.22
CA TYR A 145 3.70 -10.12 22.27
C TYR A 145 4.66 -11.18 21.73
#